data_a44996ac2efc96e2c50e8d5769c1b51d
#
_entry.id   a44996ac2efc96e2c50e8d5769c1b51d
#
_cell.length_a   1.000
_cell.length_b   1.000
_cell.length_c   1.000
_cell.angle_alpha   90.00
_cell.angle_beta   90.00
_cell.angle_gamma   90.00
#
_symmetry.space_group_name_H-M   'P 1'
#
loop_
_entity.id
_entity.type
_entity.pdbx_description
1 polymer ?
#
loop_
_entity_poly.entity_id
_entity_poly.type
_entity_poly.pdbx_seq_one_letter_code
_entity_poly.pdbx_strand_id
1 'polypeptide(L)'
;DNSGYTDELLTAKDYDKIKSLHDDKKWANNENLTHGKWVKPVWPSNRALVGSVPTPYIFDDRCRFDDAADRIKEWYDVGRDERERCGGLGRDFVLSDDAMMTAKNMCKNFISHMDTAFEKWKPKKPFKLHKV
;
A
#
# COMPACT_ATOMS: atom_id res chain seq x y z
N ASP A 1 0.74 8.66 -3.18
CA ASP A 1 -0.07 7.47 -3.26
C ASP A 1 -0.31 6.93 -1.86
N ASN A 2 -1.56 6.84 -1.42
CA ASN A 2 -1.96 6.38 -0.09
C ASN A 2 -2.72 5.06 -0.16
N SER A 3 -2.70 4.37 -1.30
CA SER A 3 -3.30 3.06 -1.39
C SER A 3 -2.34 2.04 -0.76
N GLY A 4 -2.76 1.34 0.27
CA GLY A 4 -1.97 0.26 0.89
C GLY A 4 -1.50 -0.82 -0.09
N TYR A 5 -2.10 -0.86 -1.28
CA TYR A 5 -1.72 -1.75 -2.37
C TYR A 5 -0.33 -1.48 -2.94
N THR A 6 0.10 -0.23 -2.96
CA THR A 6 1.41 0.12 -3.53
C THR A 6 2.53 -0.28 -2.60
N ASP A 7 2.31 -0.15 -1.29
CA ASP A 7 3.28 -0.54 -0.26
C ASP A 7 3.52 -2.05 -0.27
N GLU A 8 2.49 -2.84 -0.59
CA GLU A 8 2.57 -4.29 -0.66
C GLU A 8 3.33 -4.82 -1.88
N LEU A 9 3.39 -4.03 -2.95
CA LEU A 9 4.00 -4.42 -4.22
C LEU A 9 5.44 -3.94 -4.39
N LEU A 10 5.93 -3.12 -3.48
CA LEU A 10 7.23 -2.48 -3.57
C LEU A 10 8.19 -3.08 -2.53
N THR A 11 9.46 -3.08 -2.84
CA THR A 11 10.48 -3.53 -1.89
C THR A 11 10.69 -2.48 -0.80
N ALA A 12 11.27 -2.87 0.35
CA ALA A 12 11.59 -1.94 1.43
C ALA A 12 12.46 -0.74 0.98
N LYS A 13 13.36 -0.96 0.01
CA LYS A 13 14.18 0.11 -0.60
C LYS A 13 13.35 1.08 -1.42
N ASP A 14 12.30 0.59 -2.06
CA ASP A 14 11.38 1.42 -2.83
C ASP A 14 10.45 2.20 -1.89
N TYR A 15 10.13 1.67 -0.70
CA TYR A 15 9.31 2.34 0.30
C TYR A 15 9.93 3.65 0.78
N ASP A 16 11.21 3.65 1.13
CA ASP A 16 11.91 4.88 1.55
C ASP A 16 11.95 5.92 0.42
N LYS A 17 12.09 5.46 -0.82
CA LYS A 17 12.07 6.32 -2.00
C LYS A 17 10.68 6.89 -2.28
N ILE A 18 9.62 6.08 -2.11
CA ILE A 18 8.22 6.52 -2.21
C ILE A 18 7.93 7.57 -1.14
N LYS A 19 8.35 7.34 0.09
CA LYS A 19 8.17 8.27 1.19
C LYS A 19 8.83 9.61 0.89
N SER A 20 10.06 9.61 0.38
CA SER A 20 10.74 10.85 -0.01
C SER A 20 10.03 11.58 -1.16
N LEU A 21 9.48 10.85 -2.14
CA LEU A 21 8.71 11.40 -3.24
C LEU A 21 7.35 11.95 -2.78
N HIS A 22 6.73 11.32 -1.79
CA HIS A 22 5.50 11.79 -1.16
C HIS A 22 5.73 13.10 -0.40
N ASP A 23 6.82 13.20 0.36
CA ASP A 23 7.19 14.41 1.07
C ASP A 23 7.48 15.57 0.09
N ASP A 24 8.09 15.28 -1.06
CA ASP A 24 8.35 16.24 -2.13
C ASP A 24 7.13 16.55 -3.02
N LYS A 25 5.98 15.94 -2.78
CA LYS A 25 4.78 16.04 -3.63
C LYS A 25 4.99 15.64 -5.09
N LYS A 26 6.01 14.85 -5.38
CA LYS A 26 6.38 14.37 -6.73
C LYS A 26 5.86 12.97 -7.05
N TRP A 27 4.96 12.45 -6.24
CA TRP A 27 4.50 11.07 -6.32
C TRP A 27 3.65 10.73 -7.56
N ALA A 28 3.12 11.74 -8.25
CA ALA A 28 2.20 11.54 -9.38
C ALA A 28 2.88 11.09 -10.70
N ASN A 29 4.21 11.21 -10.81
CA ASN A 29 4.96 10.85 -12.03
C ASN A 29 6.21 10.05 -11.64
N ASN A 30 6.03 8.80 -11.28
CA ASN A 30 7.10 7.97 -10.73
C ASN A 30 7.78 7.07 -11.77
N GLU A 31 8.24 7.62 -12.87
CA GLU A 31 9.09 6.91 -13.84
C GLU A 31 10.39 6.37 -13.22
N ASN A 32 10.75 6.88 -12.03
CA ASN A 32 11.98 6.52 -11.32
C ASN A 32 11.80 5.53 -10.16
N LEU A 33 10.59 5.06 -9.89
CA LEU A 33 10.38 4.02 -8.88
C LEU A 33 10.76 2.66 -9.43
N THR A 34 11.71 2.02 -8.76
CA THR A 34 12.03 0.62 -9.03
C THR A 34 11.04 -0.27 -8.30
N HIS A 35 10.38 -1.12 -9.04
CA HIS A 35 9.50 -2.17 -8.51
C HIS A 35 10.05 -3.54 -8.89
N GLY A 36 9.57 -4.60 -8.24
CA GLY A 36 9.93 -5.96 -8.61
C GLY A 36 9.57 -6.25 -10.07
N LYS A 37 10.42 -7.00 -10.79
CA LYS A 37 10.17 -7.37 -12.19
C LYS A 37 8.90 -8.21 -12.38
N TRP A 38 8.38 -8.75 -11.30
CA TRP A 38 7.17 -9.56 -11.25
C TRP A 38 5.87 -8.73 -11.17
N VAL A 39 5.96 -7.41 -11.10
CA VAL A 39 4.81 -6.50 -11.01
C VAL A 39 4.86 -5.44 -12.11
N LYS A 40 3.69 -5.05 -12.60
CA LYS A 40 3.50 -3.93 -13.53
C LYS A 40 2.51 -2.96 -12.88
N PRO A 41 2.98 -1.89 -12.22
CA PRO A 41 2.11 -0.97 -11.50
C PRO A 41 1.25 -0.15 -12.47
N VAL A 42 0.02 0.11 -12.04
CA VAL A 42 -0.88 1.11 -12.64
C VAL A 42 -0.95 2.28 -11.68
N TRP A 43 -0.43 3.42 -12.10
CA TRP A 43 -0.36 4.60 -11.24
C TRP A 43 -1.66 5.41 -11.25
N PRO A 44 -2.02 6.02 -10.12
CA PRO A 44 -3.16 6.92 -10.08
C PRO A 44 -2.97 8.11 -11.03
N SER A 45 -3.98 8.41 -11.81
CA SER A 45 -3.99 9.57 -12.72
C SER A 45 -4.75 10.76 -12.13
N ASN A 46 -5.69 10.48 -11.25
CA ASN A 46 -6.44 11.51 -10.54
C ASN A 46 -6.88 11.01 -9.15
N ARG A 47 -7.42 11.93 -8.37
CA ARG A 47 -7.93 11.66 -7.03
C ARG A 47 -9.32 12.26 -6.89
N ALA A 48 -10.26 11.49 -6.37
CA ALA A 48 -11.63 11.92 -6.13
C ALA A 48 -11.95 11.86 -4.64
N LEU A 49 -12.73 12.84 -4.17
CA LEU A 49 -13.30 12.77 -2.83
C LEU A 49 -14.53 11.86 -2.86
N VAL A 50 -14.51 10.80 -2.07
CA VAL A 50 -15.62 9.86 -1.93
C VAL A 50 -16.06 9.78 -0.47
N GLY A 51 -17.35 9.52 -0.26
CA GLY A 51 -17.91 9.39 1.08
C GLY A 51 -19.40 9.72 1.08
N SER A 52 -19.99 9.65 2.26
CA SER A 52 -21.39 10.00 2.53
C SER A 52 -21.53 10.53 3.96
N VAL A 53 -22.69 11.06 4.31
CA VAL A 53 -22.94 11.61 5.65
C VAL A 53 -22.58 10.64 6.78
N PRO A 54 -22.91 9.33 6.72
CA PRO A 54 -22.52 8.38 7.75
C PRO A 54 -21.10 7.85 7.62
N THR A 55 -20.39 8.13 6.51
CA THR A 55 -19.05 7.63 6.23
C THR A 55 -18.11 8.80 6.06
N PRO A 56 -16.95 8.82 6.74
CA PRO A 56 -15.97 9.90 6.56
C PRO A 56 -15.63 10.09 5.08
N TYR A 57 -15.49 11.34 4.66
CA TYR A 57 -14.98 11.65 3.32
C TYR A 57 -13.50 11.31 3.24
N ILE A 58 -13.13 10.50 2.27
CA ILE A 58 -11.76 10.10 1.98
C ILE A 58 -11.40 10.42 0.54
N PHE A 59 -10.13 10.59 0.28
CA PHE A 59 -9.63 10.66 -1.08
C PHE A 59 -9.41 9.26 -1.63
N ASP A 60 -9.98 9.00 -2.81
CA ASP A 60 -9.87 7.74 -3.54
C ASP A 60 -9.03 7.97 -4.80
N ASP A 61 -7.96 7.22 -4.94
CA ASP A 61 -7.07 7.30 -6.09
C ASP A 61 -7.68 6.50 -7.25
N ARG A 62 -7.65 7.07 -8.45
CA ARG A 62 -8.21 6.47 -9.67
C ARG A 62 -7.17 6.42 -10.77
N CYS A 63 -7.08 5.28 -11.43
CA CYS A 63 -6.26 5.10 -12.60
C CYS A 63 -7.07 5.26 -13.90
N ARG A 64 -6.38 5.51 -15.00
CA ARG A 64 -6.98 5.50 -16.34
C ARG A 64 -7.16 4.06 -16.81
N PHE A 65 -8.26 3.80 -17.50
CA PHE A 65 -8.53 2.48 -18.07
C PHE A 65 -7.49 2.06 -19.11
N ASP A 66 -7.00 3.01 -19.90
CA ASP A 66 -5.96 2.78 -20.90
C ASP A 66 -4.66 2.31 -20.26
N ASP A 67 -4.24 2.96 -19.15
CA ASP A 67 -3.02 2.56 -18.43
C ASP A 67 -3.15 1.13 -17.86
N ALA A 68 -4.33 0.76 -17.37
CA ALA A 68 -4.61 -0.60 -16.93
C ALA A 68 -4.60 -1.60 -18.09
N ALA A 69 -5.19 -1.23 -19.24
CA ALA A 69 -5.20 -2.06 -20.44
C ALA A 69 -3.79 -2.29 -20.98
N ASP A 70 -2.94 -1.26 -20.98
CA ASP A 70 -1.54 -1.37 -21.39
C ASP A 70 -0.76 -2.36 -20.51
N ARG A 71 -0.94 -2.33 -19.18
CA ARG A 71 -0.29 -3.29 -18.26
C ARG A 71 -0.78 -4.73 -18.53
N ILE A 72 -2.05 -4.92 -18.80
CA ILE A 72 -2.60 -6.23 -19.16
C ILE A 72 -1.99 -6.71 -20.48
N LYS A 73 -1.93 -5.83 -21.49
CA LYS A 73 -1.31 -6.15 -22.78
C LYS A 73 0.17 -6.52 -22.62
N GLU A 74 0.92 -5.77 -21.85
CA GLU A 74 2.32 -6.09 -21.57
C GLU A 74 2.49 -7.49 -20.95
N TRP A 75 1.60 -7.90 -20.03
CA TRP A 75 1.60 -9.24 -19.46
C TRP A 75 1.23 -10.31 -20.49
N TYR A 76 0.38 -9.98 -21.43
CA TYR A 76 0.06 -10.89 -22.51
C TYR A 76 1.26 -11.09 -23.44
N ASP A 77 1.93 -10.00 -23.82
CA ASP A 77 3.01 -9.99 -24.80
C ASP A 77 4.30 -10.68 -24.30
N VAL A 78 4.57 -10.69 -22.99
CA VAL A 78 5.77 -11.38 -22.43
C VAL A 78 5.71 -12.92 -22.52
N GLY A 79 4.58 -13.49 -22.85
CA GLY A 79 4.41 -14.92 -22.99
C GLY A 79 4.16 -15.67 -21.68
N ARG A 80 3.82 -16.95 -21.82
CA ARG A 80 3.39 -17.79 -20.69
C ARG A 80 4.52 -18.05 -19.70
N ASP A 81 5.67 -18.47 -20.17
CA ASP A 81 6.78 -18.90 -19.30
C ASP A 81 7.26 -17.74 -18.40
N GLU A 82 7.33 -16.53 -18.97
CA GLU A 82 7.71 -15.35 -18.22
C GLU A 82 6.62 -14.96 -17.20
N ARG A 83 5.35 -15.11 -17.53
CA ARG A 83 4.26 -14.89 -16.56
C ARG A 83 4.34 -15.87 -15.40
N GLU A 84 4.57 -17.16 -15.68
CA GLU A 84 4.72 -18.19 -14.65
C GLU A 84 5.93 -17.90 -13.76
N ARG A 85 7.06 -17.50 -14.35
CA ARG A 85 8.27 -17.11 -13.60
C ARG A 85 8.00 -15.92 -12.70
N CYS A 86 7.39 -14.86 -13.21
CA CYS A 86 7.05 -13.67 -12.45
C CYS A 86 6.00 -13.95 -11.35
N GLY A 87 5.02 -14.80 -11.65
CA GLY A 87 4.06 -15.27 -10.66
C GLY A 87 4.71 -16.01 -9.50
N GLY A 88 5.73 -16.84 -9.78
CA GLY A 88 6.55 -17.48 -8.76
C GLY A 88 7.26 -16.47 -7.87
N LEU A 89 7.94 -15.49 -8.47
CA LEU A 89 8.63 -14.42 -7.72
C LEU A 89 7.67 -13.60 -6.85
N GLY A 90 6.49 -13.24 -7.38
CA GLY A 90 5.48 -12.53 -6.62
C GLY A 90 4.95 -13.35 -5.44
N ARG A 91 4.70 -14.62 -5.66
CA ARG A 91 4.29 -15.55 -4.59
C ARG A 91 5.35 -15.66 -3.51
N ASP A 92 6.61 -15.84 -3.89
CA ASP A 92 7.72 -15.97 -2.93
C ASP A 92 7.88 -14.68 -2.11
N PHE A 93 7.72 -13.52 -2.73
CA PHE A 93 7.71 -12.23 -2.04
C PHE A 93 6.57 -12.15 -1.02
N VAL A 94 5.33 -12.41 -1.43
CA VAL A 94 4.16 -12.34 -0.54
C VAL A 94 4.25 -13.29 0.64
N LEU A 95 4.88 -14.45 0.46
CA LEU A 95 5.07 -15.44 1.52
C LEU A 95 6.31 -15.18 2.38
N SER A 96 7.17 -14.24 1.98
CA SER A 96 8.37 -13.90 2.75
C SER A 96 8.01 -13.19 4.05
N ASP A 97 8.90 -13.27 5.03
CA ASP A 97 8.75 -12.54 6.28
C ASP A 97 8.92 -11.03 6.09
N ASP A 98 9.65 -10.60 5.05
CA ASP A 98 9.85 -9.18 4.73
C ASP A 98 8.57 -8.50 4.24
N ALA A 99 7.73 -9.22 3.50
CA ALA A 99 6.44 -8.70 3.04
C ALA A 99 5.39 -8.60 4.16
N MET A 100 5.55 -9.38 5.24
CA MET A 100 4.63 -9.43 6.39
C MET A 100 3.14 -9.71 6.04
N MET A 101 2.87 -10.25 4.85
CA MET A 101 1.50 -10.42 4.32
C MET A 101 0.86 -11.75 4.71
N THR A 102 1.58 -12.62 5.41
CA THR A 102 1.01 -13.90 5.84
C THR A 102 0.14 -13.74 7.08
N ALA A 103 -0.90 -14.57 7.23
CA ALA A 103 -1.73 -14.61 8.42
C ALA A 103 -0.91 -14.83 9.70
N LYS A 104 0.17 -15.61 9.61
CA LYS A 104 1.11 -15.82 10.71
C LYS A 104 1.75 -14.50 11.16
N ASN A 105 2.26 -13.71 10.21
CA ASN A 105 2.88 -12.42 10.52
C ASN A 105 1.86 -11.41 11.02
N MET A 106 0.67 -11.38 10.44
CA MET A 106 -0.44 -10.56 10.91
C MET A 106 -0.78 -10.86 12.38
N CYS A 107 -0.97 -12.13 12.74
CA CYS A 107 -1.25 -12.54 14.13
C CYS A 107 -0.12 -12.17 15.08
N LYS A 108 1.13 -12.41 14.68
CA LYS A 108 2.30 -12.07 15.49
C LYS A 108 2.37 -10.56 15.76
N ASN A 109 2.20 -9.75 14.73
CA ASN A 109 2.22 -8.28 14.85
C ASN A 109 1.04 -7.78 15.66
N PHE A 110 -0.15 -8.32 15.45
CA PHE A 110 -1.34 -7.97 16.21
C PHE A 110 -1.15 -8.19 17.72
N ILE A 111 -0.69 -9.38 18.11
CA ILE A 111 -0.41 -9.70 19.52
C ILE A 111 0.64 -8.75 20.10
N SER A 112 1.76 -8.57 19.41
CA SER A 112 2.83 -7.67 19.87
C SER A 112 2.37 -6.21 20.03
N HIS A 113 1.53 -5.73 19.11
CA HIS A 113 0.99 -4.37 19.21
C HIS A 113 -0.06 -4.25 20.32
N MET A 114 -0.86 -5.28 20.57
CA MET A 114 -1.77 -5.32 21.72
C MET A 114 -1.01 -5.25 23.03
N ASP A 115 0.03 -6.08 23.21
CA ASP A 115 0.87 -6.07 24.42
C ASP A 115 1.47 -4.68 24.62
N THR A 116 2.04 -4.08 23.56
CA THR A 116 2.56 -2.71 23.62
C THR A 116 1.48 -1.67 23.96
N ALA A 117 0.27 -1.85 23.43
CA ALA A 117 -0.83 -0.94 23.73
C ALA A 117 -1.26 -1.03 25.19
N PHE A 118 -1.35 -2.24 25.75
CA PHE A 118 -1.68 -2.43 27.18
C PHE A 118 -0.59 -1.88 28.11
N GLU A 119 0.67 -2.09 27.78
CA GLU A 119 1.79 -1.53 28.56
C GLU A 119 1.81 0.00 28.56
N LYS A 120 1.52 0.62 27.41
CA LYS A 120 1.60 2.07 27.23
C LYS A 120 0.29 2.81 27.52
N TRP A 121 -0.82 2.08 27.61
CA TRP A 121 -2.13 2.68 27.79
C TRP A 121 -2.23 3.39 29.16
N LYS A 122 -2.68 4.62 29.12
CA LYS A 122 -3.02 5.39 30.30
C LYS A 122 -4.43 5.92 30.15
N PRO A 123 -5.29 5.82 31.20
CA PRO A 123 -6.63 6.37 31.13
C PRO A 123 -6.58 7.88 30.88
N LYS A 124 -7.41 8.34 29.94
CA LYS A 124 -7.58 9.78 29.72
C LYS A 124 -8.17 10.39 30.99
N LYS A 125 -7.62 11.53 31.43
CA LYS A 125 -8.21 12.30 32.52
C LYS A 125 -9.63 12.71 32.09
N PRO A 126 -10.65 12.52 32.96
CA PRO A 126 -12.01 12.94 32.62
C PRO A 126 -12.03 14.46 32.42
N PHE A 127 -12.80 14.92 31.44
CA PHE A 127 -13.02 16.34 31.27
C PHE A 127 -13.77 16.91 32.48
N LYS A 128 -13.30 17.99 33.06
CA LYS A 128 -14.04 18.75 34.08
C LYS A 128 -14.92 19.77 33.35
N LEU A 129 -16.24 19.62 33.47
CA LEU A 129 -17.17 20.66 33.05
C LEU A 129 -17.06 21.82 34.08
N HIS A 130 -16.62 22.95 33.60
CA HIS A 130 -16.73 24.19 34.38
C HIS A 130 -18.07 24.85 34.04
N LYS A 131 -18.90 25.08 35.07
CA LYS A 131 -20.02 25.98 34.93
C LYS A 131 -19.48 27.39 34.72
N VAL A 132 -19.88 28.02 33.64
CA VAL A 132 -19.66 29.44 33.37
C VAL A 132 -20.70 30.25 34.14
#